data_ab513dde0d372c5ea2083ad81346022f
#
_entry.id   ab513dde0d372c5ea2083ad81346022f
#
_cell.length_a   1.000
_cell.length_b   1.000
_cell.length_c   1.000
_cell.angle_alpha   90.00
_cell.angle_beta   90.00
_cell.angle_gamma   90.00
#
_symmetry.space_group_name_H-M   'P 1'
#
loop_
_entity.id
_entity.type
_entity.pdbx_description
1 polymer ?
#
loop_
_entity_poly.entity_id
_entity_poly.type
_entity_poly.pdbx_seq_one_letter_code
_entity_poly.pdbx_strand_id
1 'polypeptide(L)'
;MLLHQVSACGCPSAFDLKLSSVSVIASQMSRLNMPAAGPDISIVQAAWDQPYAIPNYRVTGYRADTMIPVTSWRSVGASQNGFFHESIVDELAVAAGRDPLEMRLSLITHEPSRKVLEAVAEMSGWGEELPEGHGRGVAFVYSFGVPAAEVIEVAETDRGIRIVNAWAAVDVGTALDPRNIEAQVQSGINFGLTAAIMGEITVADGEVQQNNFHTYNGIRINQAPPIAVRVLENGEKIRGIGEPGLPPAAPALANAIFAATGQRIRELPLNKHVDFI
;
A
#
# COMPACT_ATOMS: atom_id res chain seq x y z
N MET A 1 -4.69 9.67 17.83
CA MET A 1 -6.14 9.88 18.01
C MET A 1 -6.65 10.48 16.72
N LEU A 2 -7.34 9.70 15.92
CA LEU A 2 -7.92 10.12 14.66
C LEU A 2 -9.31 10.71 14.96
N LEU A 3 -9.50 11.99 14.72
CA LEU A 3 -10.82 12.63 14.75
C LEU A 3 -11.49 12.36 13.39
N HIS A 4 -12.35 11.36 13.35
CA HIS A 4 -13.16 11.07 12.18
C HIS A 4 -14.48 11.87 12.28
N GLN A 5 -14.63 12.89 11.46
CA GLN A 5 -15.94 13.49 11.23
C GLN A 5 -16.44 13.03 9.86
N VAL A 6 -17.47 12.21 9.88
CA VAL A 6 -18.20 11.81 8.67
C VAL A 6 -19.33 12.80 8.50
N SER A 7 -19.47 13.37 7.30
CA SER A 7 -20.57 14.27 6.95
C SER A 7 -21.90 13.49 6.81
N ALA A 8 -23.01 14.21 6.75
CA ALA A 8 -24.34 13.60 6.58
C ALA A 8 -24.47 12.72 5.31
N CYS A 9 -23.60 12.88 4.31
CA CYS A 9 -23.55 12.04 3.11
C CYS A 9 -22.63 10.80 3.25
N GLY A 10 -22.08 10.53 4.44
CA GLY A 10 -21.15 9.43 4.65
C GLY A 10 -19.74 9.69 4.09
N CYS A 11 -19.41 10.92 3.69
CA CYS A 11 -18.07 11.29 3.24
C CYS A 11 -17.23 11.86 4.39
N PRO A 12 -15.91 11.58 4.45
CA PRO A 12 -15.05 12.19 5.44
C PRO A 12 -14.95 13.70 5.22
N SER A 13 -15.19 14.48 6.29
CA SER A 13 -15.06 15.94 6.26
C SER A 13 -13.67 16.43 6.68
N ALA A 14 -12.91 15.57 7.34
CA ALA A 14 -11.56 15.85 7.78
C ALA A 14 -10.69 14.59 7.80
N PHE A 15 -9.41 14.76 7.47
CA PHE A 15 -8.38 13.73 7.55
C PHE A 15 -7.12 14.35 8.15
N ASP A 16 -6.72 13.93 9.34
CA ASP A 16 -5.51 14.41 10.02
C ASP A 16 -4.62 13.22 10.36
N LEU A 17 -3.59 13.01 9.54
CA LEU A 17 -2.63 11.92 9.67
C LEU A 17 -1.29 12.44 10.22
N LYS A 18 -0.81 11.83 11.28
CA LYS A 18 0.51 12.08 11.86
C LYS A 18 1.39 10.87 11.66
N LEU A 19 2.50 11.07 10.97
CA LEU A 19 3.47 10.04 10.63
C LEU A 19 4.76 10.29 11.40
N SER A 20 5.31 9.26 12.02
CA SER A 20 6.63 9.32 12.65
C SER A 20 7.51 8.25 12.02
N SER A 21 8.66 8.65 11.48
CA SER A 21 9.60 7.74 10.83
C SER A 21 11.02 8.25 10.93
N VAL A 22 11.97 7.35 10.77
CA VAL A 22 13.38 7.70 10.65
C VAL A 22 13.62 8.42 9.33
N SER A 23 14.47 9.45 9.34
CA SER A 23 14.85 10.17 8.14
C SER A 23 15.81 9.34 7.29
N VAL A 24 15.31 8.85 6.15
CA VAL A 24 16.11 8.14 5.14
C VAL A 24 17.13 9.09 4.52
N ILE A 25 16.72 10.30 4.16
CA ILE A 25 17.60 11.31 3.54
C ILE A 25 18.74 11.67 4.49
N ALA A 26 18.46 11.99 5.74
CA ALA A 26 19.50 12.35 6.70
C ALA A 26 20.48 11.19 6.94
N SER A 27 19.98 9.95 7.03
CA SER A 27 20.83 8.77 7.20
C SER A 27 21.71 8.51 5.99
N GLN A 28 21.21 8.64 4.77
CA GLN A 28 22.00 8.47 3.54
C GLN A 28 23.04 9.58 3.36
N MET A 29 22.63 10.85 3.49
CA MET A 29 23.51 12.00 3.29
C MET A 29 24.63 12.02 4.30
N SER A 30 24.38 11.67 5.56
CA SER A 30 25.42 11.55 6.59
C SER A 30 26.53 10.58 6.19
N ARG A 31 26.18 9.43 5.61
CA ARG A 31 27.16 8.44 5.14
C ARG A 31 27.96 8.89 3.90
N LEU A 32 27.43 9.84 3.15
CA LEU A 32 28.09 10.46 2.00
C LEU A 32 28.86 11.73 2.37
N ASN A 33 28.94 12.08 3.66
CA ASN A 33 29.47 13.36 4.17
C ASN A 33 28.82 14.59 3.51
N MET A 34 27.54 14.49 3.18
CA MET A 34 26.74 15.58 2.60
C MET A 34 25.75 16.12 3.64
N PRO A 35 25.51 17.44 3.67
CA PRO A 35 24.52 17.97 4.56
C PRO A 35 23.09 17.54 4.13
N ALA A 36 22.30 17.10 5.10
CA ALA A 36 20.86 16.96 4.91
C ALA A 36 20.19 18.26 5.33
N ALA A 37 19.71 19.04 4.37
CA ALA A 37 19.03 20.30 4.64
C ALA A 37 17.51 20.14 4.54
N GLY A 38 16.78 20.74 5.49
CA GLY A 38 15.32 20.82 5.49
C GLY A 38 14.58 19.56 5.95
N PRO A 39 13.25 19.58 5.84
CA PRO A 39 12.40 18.45 6.18
C PRO A 39 12.61 17.26 5.23
N ASP A 40 12.51 16.05 5.75
CA ASP A 40 12.56 14.84 4.94
C ASP A 40 11.17 14.50 4.40
N ILE A 41 10.96 14.75 3.11
CA ILE A 41 9.70 14.48 2.41
C ILE A 41 9.36 12.97 2.37
N SER A 42 10.36 12.09 2.48
CA SER A 42 10.13 10.65 2.48
C SER A 42 9.26 10.20 3.67
N ILE A 43 9.24 10.95 4.77
CA ILE A 43 8.39 10.66 5.94
C ILE A 43 6.90 10.75 5.60
N VAL A 44 6.52 11.64 4.69
CA VAL A 44 5.11 11.89 4.32
C VAL A 44 4.78 11.49 2.88
N GLN A 45 5.73 10.96 2.14
CA GLN A 45 5.58 10.57 0.74
C GLN A 45 4.41 9.61 0.55
N ALA A 46 3.60 9.83 -0.50
CA ALA A 46 2.40 9.07 -0.79
C ALA A 46 1.36 9.05 0.36
N ALA A 47 1.38 10.10 1.19
CA ALA A 47 0.32 10.39 2.14
C ALA A 47 -0.16 11.84 2.00
N TRP A 48 0.78 12.80 1.89
CA TRP A 48 0.44 14.23 1.83
C TRP A 48 -0.14 14.66 0.46
N ASP A 49 0.21 13.96 -0.61
CA ASP A 49 -0.10 14.27 -2.00
C ASP A 49 -1.14 13.31 -2.64
N GLN A 50 -1.89 12.59 -1.83
CA GLN A 50 -2.93 11.70 -2.34
C GLN A 50 -4.11 12.50 -2.91
N PRO A 51 -4.67 12.09 -4.08
CA PRO A 51 -5.69 12.86 -4.78
C PRO A 51 -7.11 12.72 -4.19
N TYR A 52 -7.23 12.56 -2.88
CA TYR A 52 -8.51 12.48 -2.18
C TYR A 52 -9.06 13.89 -1.90
N ALA A 53 -10.23 14.21 -2.43
CA ALA A 53 -10.91 15.49 -2.25
C ALA A 53 -11.61 15.56 -0.87
N ILE A 54 -10.82 15.46 0.21
CA ILE A 54 -11.31 15.64 1.58
C ILE A 54 -11.13 17.10 1.97
N PRO A 55 -12.20 17.82 2.41
CA PRO A 55 -12.15 19.28 2.62
C PRO A 55 -11.06 19.76 3.57
N ASN A 56 -10.81 19.02 4.65
CA ASN A 56 -9.79 19.35 5.66
C ASN A 56 -8.77 18.22 5.70
N TYR A 57 -7.81 18.27 4.79
CA TYR A 57 -6.78 17.24 4.66
C TYR A 57 -5.45 17.75 5.19
N ARG A 58 -4.89 17.06 6.19
CA ARG A 58 -3.60 17.39 6.78
C ARG A 58 -2.77 16.15 7.02
N VAL A 59 -1.51 16.18 6.59
CA VAL A 59 -0.50 15.17 6.92
C VAL A 59 0.69 15.86 7.57
N THR A 60 1.12 15.37 8.73
CA THR A 60 2.26 15.91 9.46
C THR A 60 3.29 14.82 9.70
N GLY A 61 4.52 15.06 9.25
CA GLY A 61 5.65 14.17 9.48
C GLY A 61 6.48 14.57 10.69
N TYR A 62 6.85 13.59 11.50
CA TYR A 62 7.77 13.74 12.62
C TYR A 62 8.99 12.85 12.39
N ARG A 63 10.17 13.42 12.53
CA ARG A 63 11.40 12.65 12.47
C ARG A 63 11.61 11.93 13.80
N ALA A 64 11.73 10.60 13.72
CA ALA A 64 12.19 9.77 14.83
C ALA A 64 13.71 9.62 14.79
N ASP A 65 14.33 9.57 15.96
CA ASP A 65 15.75 9.25 16.07
C ASP A 65 15.97 7.73 15.93
N THR A 66 17.13 7.36 15.39
CA THR A 66 17.56 5.97 15.31
C THR A 66 19.07 5.88 15.57
N MET A 67 19.47 4.78 16.19
CA MET A 67 20.87 4.40 16.31
C MET A 67 21.34 3.52 15.13
N ILE A 68 20.39 3.06 14.30
CA ILE A 68 20.69 2.16 13.18
C ILE A 68 20.63 2.96 11.88
N PRO A 69 21.68 2.91 11.03
CA PRO A 69 21.65 3.52 9.73
C PRO A 69 20.55 2.91 8.86
N VAL A 70 19.75 3.77 8.21
CA VAL A 70 18.71 3.35 7.27
C VAL A 70 18.99 3.87 5.87
N THR A 71 18.35 3.24 4.88
CA THR A 71 18.47 3.65 3.48
C THR A 71 17.13 3.48 2.76
N SER A 72 17.09 3.89 1.50
CA SER A 72 15.90 3.69 0.67
C SER A 72 15.66 2.21 0.41
N TRP A 73 14.46 1.75 0.72
CA TRP A 73 13.92 0.49 0.28
C TRP A 73 12.93 0.76 -0.87
N ARG A 74 12.58 -0.22 -1.69
CA ARG A 74 11.68 -0.01 -2.84
C ARG A 74 10.43 0.75 -2.44
N SER A 75 10.12 1.84 -3.15
CA SER A 75 9.03 2.80 -2.89
C SER A 75 9.23 3.74 -1.68
N VAL A 76 10.37 3.67 -1.00
CA VAL A 76 10.78 4.58 0.08
C VAL A 76 9.63 4.80 1.09
N GLY A 77 9.26 6.06 1.38
CA GLY A 77 8.16 6.39 2.29
C GLY A 77 6.79 5.96 1.79
N ALA A 78 6.59 5.84 0.47
CA ALA A 78 5.31 5.41 -0.07
C ALA A 78 4.93 3.98 0.36
N SER A 79 5.90 3.11 0.66
CA SER A 79 5.65 1.74 1.06
C SER A 79 4.87 1.64 2.37
N GLN A 80 5.36 2.27 3.45
CA GLN A 80 4.65 2.24 4.74
C GLN A 80 3.48 3.22 4.80
N ASN A 81 3.61 4.38 4.16
CA ASN A 81 2.55 5.38 4.18
C ASN A 81 1.31 4.94 3.39
N GLY A 82 1.49 4.17 2.32
CA GLY A 82 0.40 3.51 1.62
C GLY A 82 -0.41 2.63 2.55
N PHE A 83 0.25 1.83 3.39
CA PHE A 83 -0.43 1.00 4.39
C PHE A 83 -1.20 1.85 5.40
N PHE A 84 -0.59 2.87 5.97
CA PHE A 84 -1.25 3.71 6.97
C PHE A 84 -2.43 4.48 6.38
N HIS A 85 -2.23 5.12 5.23
CA HIS A 85 -3.25 5.94 4.58
C HIS A 85 -4.45 5.11 4.12
N GLU A 86 -4.21 4.06 3.37
CA GLU A 86 -5.26 3.27 2.74
C GLU A 86 -6.02 2.36 3.71
N SER A 87 -5.37 1.91 4.79
CA SER A 87 -6.07 1.23 5.89
C SER A 87 -7.05 2.18 6.59
N ILE A 88 -6.65 3.45 6.81
CA ILE A 88 -7.54 4.46 7.41
C ILE A 88 -8.71 4.80 6.47
N VAL A 89 -8.46 4.94 5.17
CA VAL A 89 -9.53 5.20 4.19
C VAL A 89 -10.54 4.05 4.17
N ASP A 90 -10.07 2.82 4.27
CA ASP A 90 -10.94 1.64 4.36
C ASP A 90 -11.76 1.64 5.66
N GLU A 91 -11.12 1.92 6.80
CA GLU A 91 -11.81 2.05 8.09
C GLU A 91 -12.87 3.15 8.07
N LEU A 92 -12.61 4.27 7.39
CA LEU A 92 -13.59 5.33 7.20
C LEU A 92 -14.80 4.87 6.37
N ALA A 93 -14.56 4.09 5.30
CA ALA A 93 -15.64 3.54 4.49
C ALA A 93 -16.54 2.61 5.32
N VAL A 94 -15.93 1.68 6.06
CA VAL A 94 -16.63 0.75 6.95
C VAL A 94 -17.42 1.50 8.03
N ALA A 95 -16.80 2.48 8.69
CA ALA A 95 -17.46 3.28 9.74
C ALA A 95 -18.64 4.11 9.19
N ALA A 96 -18.57 4.49 7.91
CA ALA A 96 -19.65 5.19 7.22
C ALA A 96 -20.73 4.24 6.63
N GLY A 97 -20.56 2.92 6.76
CA GLY A 97 -21.46 1.93 6.15
C GLY A 97 -21.43 1.97 4.61
N ARG A 98 -20.29 2.37 4.02
CA ARG A 98 -20.11 2.50 2.57
C ARG A 98 -19.19 1.42 2.03
N ASP A 99 -19.40 1.05 0.78
CA ASP A 99 -18.47 0.21 0.05
C ASP A 99 -17.09 0.90 -0.05
N PRO A 100 -15.96 0.21 0.24
CA PRO A 100 -14.63 0.80 0.24
C PRO A 100 -14.18 1.32 -1.12
N LEU A 101 -14.56 0.68 -2.22
CA LEU A 101 -14.24 1.15 -3.58
C LEU A 101 -15.07 2.38 -3.94
N GLU A 102 -16.37 2.33 -3.69
CA GLU A 102 -17.29 3.45 -3.94
C GLU A 102 -16.89 4.69 -3.14
N MET A 103 -16.45 4.51 -1.90
CA MET A 103 -15.91 5.62 -1.10
C MET A 103 -14.72 6.27 -1.83
N ARG A 104 -13.74 5.49 -2.28
CA ARG A 104 -12.58 5.99 -3.02
C ARG A 104 -12.97 6.70 -4.30
N LEU A 105 -13.82 6.09 -5.11
CA LEU A 105 -14.33 6.68 -6.36
C LEU A 105 -15.07 8.00 -6.12
N SER A 106 -15.77 8.14 -5.00
CA SER A 106 -16.48 9.39 -4.66
C SER A 106 -15.55 10.53 -4.23
N LEU A 107 -14.34 10.20 -3.74
CA LEU A 107 -13.38 11.16 -3.23
C LEU A 107 -12.28 11.52 -4.25
N ILE A 108 -12.01 10.68 -5.24
CA ILE A 108 -10.93 10.90 -6.20
C ILE A 108 -11.47 11.60 -7.44
N THR A 109 -11.00 12.83 -7.67
CA THR A 109 -11.36 13.66 -8.83
C THR A 109 -10.30 13.65 -9.94
N HIS A 110 -9.07 13.23 -9.63
CA HIS A 110 -7.99 13.08 -10.60
C HIS A 110 -8.30 11.92 -11.55
N GLU A 111 -8.55 12.23 -12.82
CA GLU A 111 -9.09 11.27 -13.80
C GLU A 111 -8.23 10.00 -13.98
N PRO A 112 -6.89 10.06 -14.15
CA PRO A 112 -6.08 8.85 -14.25
C PRO A 112 -6.15 7.96 -13.00
N SER A 113 -6.25 8.56 -11.81
CA SER A 113 -6.42 7.83 -10.54
C SER A 113 -7.79 7.17 -10.44
N ARG A 114 -8.83 7.83 -10.92
CA ARG A 114 -10.17 7.26 -10.98
C ARG A 114 -10.23 6.06 -11.92
N LYS A 115 -9.60 6.19 -13.10
CA LYS A 115 -9.57 5.12 -14.13
C LYS A 115 -8.84 3.85 -13.66
N VAL A 116 -7.76 3.96 -12.87
CA VAL A 116 -7.11 2.74 -12.33
C VAL A 116 -7.99 2.03 -11.29
N LEU A 117 -8.77 2.77 -10.49
CA LEU A 117 -9.74 2.17 -9.57
C LEU A 117 -10.89 1.48 -10.33
N GLU A 118 -11.45 2.12 -11.34
CA GLU A 118 -12.49 1.56 -12.20
C GLU A 118 -11.98 0.29 -12.92
N ALA A 119 -10.73 0.32 -13.42
CA ALA A 119 -10.13 -0.81 -14.09
C ALA A 119 -9.89 -2.01 -13.18
N VAL A 120 -9.38 -1.78 -11.96
CA VAL A 120 -9.15 -2.89 -11.02
C VAL A 120 -10.46 -3.45 -10.48
N ALA A 121 -11.51 -2.64 -10.35
CA ALA A 121 -12.85 -3.08 -10.00
C ALA A 121 -13.43 -4.04 -11.05
N GLU A 122 -13.35 -3.65 -12.32
CA GLU A 122 -13.78 -4.50 -13.44
C GLU A 122 -12.99 -5.81 -13.48
N MET A 123 -11.66 -5.75 -13.37
CA MET A 123 -10.80 -6.94 -13.43
C MET A 123 -11.08 -7.94 -12.32
N SER A 124 -11.36 -7.45 -11.12
CA SER A 124 -11.60 -8.29 -9.94
C SER A 124 -13.05 -8.74 -9.79
N GLY A 125 -13.99 -8.24 -10.60
CA GLY A 125 -15.42 -8.44 -10.39
C GLY A 125 -15.87 -7.89 -9.03
N TRP A 126 -15.41 -6.67 -8.67
CA TRP A 126 -15.78 -6.05 -7.39
C TRP A 126 -17.30 -5.92 -7.26
N GLY A 127 -17.86 -6.35 -6.12
CA GLY A 127 -19.29 -6.37 -5.88
C GLY A 127 -19.99 -7.69 -6.26
N GLU A 128 -19.30 -8.62 -6.92
CA GLU A 128 -19.83 -9.98 -7.12
C GLU A 128 -19.82 -10.77 -5.81
N GLU A 129 -20.76 -11.71 -5.69
CA GLU A 129 -20.85 -12.60 -4.54
C GLU A 129 -19.60 -13.50 -4.46
N LEU A 130 -19.02 -13.59 -3.27
CA LEU A 130 -17.84 -14.41 -3.01
C LEU A 130 -18.21 -15.72 -2.30
N PRO A 131 -17.40 -16.77 -2.46
CA PRO A 131 -17.53 -17.97 -1.64
C PRO A 131 -17.41 -17.63 -0.14
N GLU A 132 -17.97 -18.49 0.70
CA GLU A 132 -17.85 -18.36 2.16
C GLU A 132 -16.38 -18.34 2.60
N GLY A 133 -16.05 -17.46 3.54
CA GLY A 133 -14.69 -17.26 4.02
C GLY A 133 -13.79 -16.46 3.07
N HIS A 134 -14.28 -16.02 1.92
CA HIS A 134 -13.51 -15.14 1.04
C HIS A 134 -13.75 -13.67 1.37
N GLY A 135 -12.73 -12.85 1.09
CA GLY A 135 -12.82 -11.40 1.21
C GLY A 135 -11.94 -10.71 0.19
N ARG A 136 -12.40 -9.56 -0.32
CA ARG A 136 -11.62 -8.68 -1.20
C ARG A 136 -11.32 -7.38 -0.49
N GLY A 137 -10.07 -6.91 -0.64
CA GLY A 137 -9.63 -5.61 -0.16
C GLY A 137 -9.07 -4.80 -1.30
N VAL A 138 -9.42 -3.51 -1.33
CA VAL A 138 -8.93 -2.55 -2.32
C VAL A 138 -8.01 -1.54 -1.66
N ALA A 139 -6.97 -1.13 -2.40
CA ALA A 139 -6.13 0.01 -2.03
C ALA A 139 -5.72 0.79 -3.28
N PHE A 140 -5.47 2.08 -3.09
CA PHE A 140 -5.03 3.00 -4.12
C PHE A 140 -3.89 3.86 -3.59
N VAL A 141 -2.79 3.96 -4.33
CA VAL A 141 -1.68 4.86 -3.97
C VAL A 141 -1.21 5.62 -5.20
N TYR A 142 -1.15 6.94 -5.08
CA TYR A 142 -0.47 7.78 -6.04
C TYR A 142 0.96 7.99 -5.58
N SER A 143 1.93 7.51 -6.35
CA SER A 143 3.35 7.61 -6.00
C SER A 143 4.22 7.77 -7.24
N PHE A 144 5.28 8.55 -7.15
CA PHE A 144 6.23 8.81 -8.25
C PHE A 144 5.56 9.30 -9.55
N GLY A 145 4.41 9.96 -9.42
CA GLY A 145 3.62 10.45 -10.55
C GLY A 145 2.76 9.39 -11.25
N VAL A 146 2.66 8.19 -10.69
CA VAL A 146 1.88 7.06 -11.19
C VAL A 146 0.77 6.70 -10.22
N PRO A 147 -0.51 6.73 -10.63
CA PRO A 147 -1.58 6.11 -9.87
C PRO A 147 -1.53 4.59 -10.02
N ALA A 148 -1.66 3.89 -8.91
CA ALA A 148 -1.74 2.44 -8.85
C ALA A 148 -2.89 2.01 -7.94
N ALA A 149 -3.75 1.13 -8.42
CA ALA A 149 -4.82 0.52 -7.64
C ALA A 149 -4.68 -0.99 -7.64
N GLU A 150 -4.93 -1.61 -6.50
CA GLU A 150 -4.87 -3.05 -6.33
C GLU A 150 -6.10 -3.58 -5.61
N VAL A 151 -6.54 -4.77 -6.03
CA VAL A 151 -7.49 -5.59 -5.30
C VAL A 151 -6.82 -6.92 -5.01
N ILE A 152 -6.91 -7.36 -3.76
CA ILE A 152 -6.44 -8.68 -3.32
C ILE A 152 -7.65 -9.45 -2.82
N GLU A 153 -7.76 -10.72 -3.22
CA GLU A 153 -8.72 -11.66 -2.68
C GLU A 153 -8.01 -12.67 -1.80
N VAL A 154 -8.55 -12.89 -0.61
CA VAL A 154 -8.09 -13.91 0.32
C VAL A 154 -9.19 -14.90 0.63
N ALA A 155 -8.81 -16.10 1.07
CA ALA A 155 -9.69 -17.08 1.67
C ALA A 155 -9.20 -17.39 3.09
N GLU A 156 -10.10 -17.26 4.06
CA GLU A 156 -9.90 -17.80 5.41
C GLU A 156 -10.11 -19.31 5.38
N THR A 157 -9.18 -20.03 5.95
CA THR A 157 -9.22 -21.50 6.05
C THR A 157 -8.91 -21.93 7.48
N ASP A 158 -9.14 -23.19 7.81
CA ASP A 158 -8.76 -23.81 9.09
C ASP A 158 -7.26 -23.78 9.39
N ARG A 159 -6.42 -23.52 8.37
CA ARG A 159 -4.95 -23.44 8.48
C ARG A 159 -4.38 -22.03 8.38
N GLY A 160 -5.22 -21.04 8.17
CA GLY A 160 -4.81 -19.65 8.00
C GLY A 160 -5.31 -19.00 6.71
N ILE A 161 -4.76 -17.86 6.39
CA ILE A 161 -5.11 -17.03 5.24
C ILE A 161 -4.37 -17.52 3.99
N ARG A 162 -5.10 -17.75 2.93
CA ARG A 162 -4.55 -17.98 1.59
C ARG A 162 -4.85 -16.77 0.69
N ILE A 163 -3.83 -16.26 0.02
CA ILE A 163 -4.02 -15.23 -1.01
C ILE A 163 -4.46 -15.95 -2.29
N VAL A 164 -5.68 -15.64 -2.74
CA VAL A 164 -6.31 -16.34 -3.88
C VAL A 164 -5.92 -15.71 -5.19
N ASN A 165 -6.08 -14.39 -5.30
CA ASN A 165 -5.78 -13.61 -6.48
C ASN A 165 -5.32 -12.20 -6.11
N ALA A 166 -4.61 -11.57 -7.03
CA ALA A 166 -4.31 -10.14 -7.00
C ALA A 166 -4.55 -9.52 -8.39
N TRP A 167 -5.14 -8.35 -8.41
CA TRP A 167 -5.36 -7.55 -9.60
C TRP A 167 -4.77 -6.18 -9.39
N ALA A 168 -4.11 -5.66 -10.40
CA ALA A 168 -3.53 -4.31 -10.36
C ALA A 168 -3.85 -3.54 -11.64
N ALA A 169 -4.11 -2.26 -11.49
CA ALA A 169 -4.18 -1.31 -12.59
C ALA A 169 -3.26 -0.13 -12.29
N VAL A 170 -2.47 0.25 -13.30
CA VAL A 170 -1.52 1.36 -13.22
C VAL A 170 -1.67 2.26 -14.43
N ASP A 171 -1.47 3.58 -14.26
CA ASP A 171 -1.43 4.51 -15.39
C ASP A 171 -0.04 5.12 -15.53
N VAL A 172 0.64 4.74 -16.59
CA VAL A 172 2.02 5.18 -16.86
C VAL A 172 2.12 6.35 -17.82
N GLY A 173 0.96 6.93 -18.21
CA GLY A 173 0.86 7.95 -19.23
C GLY A 173 1.06 7.38 -20.64
N THR A 174 2.28 7.08 -21.03
CA THR A 174 2.62 6.37 -22.28
C THR A 174 3.47 5.13 -21.95
N ALA A 175 3.03 3.97 -22.42
CA ALA A 175 3.74 2.71 -22.21
C ALA A 175 4.80 2.46 -23.28
N LEU A 176 6.06 2.31 -22.89
CA LEU A 176 7.14 1.99 -23.82
C LEU A 176 7.29 0.48 -24.05
N ASP A 177 7.22 -0.30 -22.98
CA ASP A 177 7.30 -1.76 -23.02
C ASP A 177 6.26 -2.36 -22.07
N PRO A 178 5.05 -2.67 -22.55
CA PRO A 178 3.97 -3.19 -21.71
C PRO A 178 4.32 -4.46 -20.95
N ARG A 179 5.12 -5.35 -21.53
CA ARG A 179 5.53 -6.61 -20.85
C ARG A 179 6.47 -6.34 -19.69
N ASN A 180 7.39 -5.41 -19.85
CA ASN A 180 8.29 -5.01 -18.77
C ASN A 180 7.54 -4.24 -17.68
N ILE A 181 6.56 -3.41 -18.05
CA ILE A 181 5.68 -2.74 -17.10
C ILE A 181 4.91 -3.75 -16.26
N GLU A 182 4.28 -4.73 -16.89
CA GLU A 182 3.58 -5.83 -16.21
C GLU A 182 4.51 -6.57 -15.24
N ALA A 183 5.71 -6.95 -15.69
CA ALA A 183 6.70 -7.64 -14.86
C ALA A 183 7.14 -6.80 -13.65
N GLN A 184 7.28 -5.48 -13.81
CA GLN A 184 7.62 -4.57 -12.71
C GLN A 184 6.47 -4.48 -11.69
N VAL A 185 5.23 -4.41 -12.14
CA VAL A 185 4.06 -4.37 -11.24
C VAL A 185 3.93 -5.70 -10.48
N GLN A 186 3.98 -6.84 -11.17
CA GLN A 186 3.94 -8.17 -10.54
C GLN A 186 5.05 -8.34 -9.50
N SER A 187 6.28 -7.91 -9.85
CA SER A 187 7.41 -7.90 -8.92
C SER A 187 7.17 -6.98 -7.72
N GLY A 188 6.59 -5.80 -7.96
CA GLY A 188 6.25 -4.83 -6.90
C GLY A 188 5.28 -5.43 -5.89
N ILE A 189 4.20 -6.04 -6.37
CA ILE A 189 3.19 -6.70 -5.53
C ILE A 189 3.81 -7.83 -4.71
N ASN A 190 4.54 -8.76 -5.32
CA ASN A 190 5.17 -9.87 -4.59
C ASN A 190 6.17 -9.38 -3.54
N PHE A 191 6.90 -8.30 -3.84
CA PHE A 191 7.83 -7.68 -2.90
C PHE A 191 7.11 -7.00 -1.74
N GLY A 192 6.00 -6.30 -2.03
CA GLY A 192 5.13 -5.69 -1.03
C GLY A 192 4.44 -6.71 -0.14
N LEU A 193 3.91 -7.80 -0.71
CA LEU A 193 3.30 -8.91 0.03
C LEU A 193 4.32 -9.59 0.95
N THR A 194 5.54 -9.86 0.45
CA THR A 194 6.63 -10.42 1.27
C THR A 194 6.89 -9.55 2.50
N ALA A 195 7.05 -8.24 2.31
CA ALA A 195 7.29 -7.31 3.40
C ALA A 195 6.10 -7.22 4.36
N ALA A 196 4.88 -7.15 3.82
CA ALA A 196 3.66 -7.05 4.63
C ALA A 196 3.42 -8.30 5.47
N ILE A 197 3.70 -9.50 4.95
CA ILE A 197 3.42 -10.76 5.63
C ILE A 197 4.49 -11.11 6.66
N MET A 198 5.79 -10.96 6.31
CA MET A 198 6.88 -11.52 7.11
C MET A 198 8.16 -10.66 7.14
N GLY A 199 8.13 -9.45 6.58
CA GLY A 199 9.31 -8.57 6.54
C GLY A 199 9.61 -7.94 7.89
N GLU A 200 10.58 -8.48 8.62
CA GLU A 200 11.06 -7.92 9.88
C GLU A 200 12.56 -8.06 10.01
N ILE A 201 13.22 -6.96 10.41
CA ILE A 201 14.63 -6.94 10.79
C ILE A 201 14.71 -6.62 12.28
N THR A 202 15.33 -7.50 13.04
CA THR A 202 15.55 -7.33 14.47
C THR A 202 17.03 -7.13 14.77
N VAL A 203 17.32 -6.39 15.82
CA VAL A 203 18.68 -6.12 16.29
C VAL A 203 18.79 -6.54 17.76
N ALA A 204 19.76 -7.37 18.07
CA ALA A 204 20.11 -7.76 19.42
C ALA A 204 21.60 -7.57 19.64
N ASP A 205 21.99 -7.02 20.78
CA ASP A 205 23.40 -6.76 21.16
C ASP A 205 24.19 -5.95 20.12
N GLY A 206 23.51 -5.06 19.37
CA GLY A 206 24.12 -4.25 18.32
C GLY A 206 24.27 -4.96 16.96
N GLU A 207 23.80 -6.21 16.84
CA GLU A 207 23.91 -6.99 15.62
C GLU A 207 22.55 -7.28 14.98
N VAL A 208 22.47 -7.19 13.65
CA VAL A 208 21.30 -7.57 12.86
C VAL A 208 21.16 -9.09 12.89
N GLN A 209 19.97 -9.55 13.29
CA GLN A 209 19.70 -10.99 13.44
C GLN A 209 19.38 -11.67 12.10
N GLN A 210 18.79 -10.94 11.15
CA GLN A 210 18.51 -11.43 9.79
C GLN A 210 19.71 -11.12 8.90
N ASN A 211 20.70 -11.96 8.95
CA ASN A 211 21.99 -11.71 8.29
C ASN A 211 22.15 -12.39 6.92
N ASN A 212 21.20 -13.24 6.50
CA ASN A 212 21.22 -13.90 5.19
C ASN A 212 19.83 -14.43 4.80
N PHE A 213 19.69 -14.96 3.58
CA PHE A 213 18.44 -15.49 3.02
C PHE A 213 17.76 -16.62 3.84
N HIS A 214 18.50 -17.36 4.64
CA HIS A 214 17.94 -18.40 5.51
C HIS A 214 17.32 -17.85 6.79
N THR A 215 17.63 -16.60 7.17
CA THR A 215 17.08 -15.93 8.35
C THR A 215 16.12 -14.80 8.00
N TYR A 216 16.11 -14.33 6.74
CA TYR A 216 15.13 -13.36 6.22
C TYR A 216 14.18 -14.07 5.26
N ASN A 217 12.97 -14.34 5.74
CA ASN A 217 11.97 -15.07 4.98
C ASN A 217 11.25 -14.19 3.94
N GLY A 218 10.77 -14.82 2.88
CA GLY A 218 9.92 -14.23 1.87
C GLY A 218 8.90 -15.24 1.37
N ILE A 219 7.80 -14.76 0.78
CA ILE A 219 6.81 -15.63 0.16
C ILE A 219 7.46 -16.52 -0.89
N ARG A 220 7.01 -17.77 -0.96
CA ARG A 220 7.52 -18.76 -1.91
C ARG A 220 6.57 -18.85 -3.11
N ILE A 221 7.05 -19.45 -4.20
CA ILE A 221 6.29 -19.57 -5.45
C ILE A 221 4.91 -20.23 -5.29
N ASN A 222 4.78 -21.12 -4.32
CA ASN A 222 3.50 -21.79 -4.00
C ASN A 222 2.57 -20.94 -3.12
N GLN A 223 3.04 -19.83 -2.57
CA GLN A 223 2.28 -18.88 -1.75
C GLN A 223 1.95 -17.61 -2.54
N ALA A 224 2.72 -17.32 -3.59
CA ALA A 224 2.48 -16.16 -4.44
C ALA A 224 1.17 -16.34 -5.22
N PRO A 225 0.26 -15.36 -5.19
CA PRO A 225 -0.99 -15.43 -5.94
C PRO A 225 -0.76 -15.27 -7.44
N PRO A 226 -1.70 -15.73 -8.29
CA PRO A 226 -1.81 -15.21 -9.65
C PRO A 226 -2.02 -13.69 -9.60
N ILE A 227 -1.28 -12.96 -10.45
CA ILE A 227 -1.37 -11.49 -10.51
C ILE A 227 -1.72 -11.08 -11.93
N ALA A 228 -2.87 -10.43 -12.11
CA ALA A 228 -3.29 -9.83 -13.35
C ALA A 228 -3.04 -8.31 -13.32
N VAL A 229 -2.46 -7.78 -14.39
CA VAL A 229 -2.09 -6.36 -14.48
C VAL A 229 -2.77 -5.73 -15.70
N ARG A 230 -3.35 -4.55 -15.50
CA ARG A 230 -3.83 -3.68 -16.59
C ARG A 230 -3.03 -2.39 -16.61
N VAL A 231 -2.40 -2.12 -17.73
CA VAL A 231 -1.65 -0.87 -17.97
C VAL A 231 -2.57 0.11 -18.71
N LEU A 232 -2.70 1.31 -18.15
CA LEU A 232 -3.45 2.41 -18.74
C LEU A 232 -2.49 3.47 -19.25
N GLU A 233 -2.94 4.21 -20.29
CA GLU A 233 -2.18 5.22 -20.98
C GLU A 233 -3.02 6.50 -21.13
N ASN A 234 -3.20 7.25 -20.03
CA ASN A 234 -4.02 8.46 -20.01
C ASN A 234 -3.17 9.74 -19.93
N GLY A 235 -2.06 9.80 -20.62
CA GLY A 235 -1.21 10.98 -20.65
C GLY A 235 -0.02 10.85 -21.59
N GLU A 236 0.54 11.99 -21.98
CA GLU A 236 1.67 12.05 -22.90
C GLU A 236 3.03 11.77 -22.25
N LYS A 237 3.10 11.90 -20.92
CA LYS A 237 4.36 11.71 -20.18
C LYS A 237 4.62 10.24 -19.93
N ILE A 238 5.84 9.80 -20.23
CA ILE A 238 6.34 8.50 -19.83
C ILE A 238 6.65 8.53 -18.33
N ARG A 239 6.13 7.54 -17.58
CA ARG A 239 6.33 7.43 -16.12
C ARG A 239 7.11 6.16 -15.78
N GLY A 240 7.95 6.27 -14.75
CA GLY A 240 8.67 5.12 -14.21
C GLY A 240 7.75 4.21 -13.41
N ILE A 241 7.83 2.89 -13.63
CA ILE A 241 6.96 1.88 -13.00
C ILE A 241 7.72 0.94 -12.06
N GLY A 242 9.01 1.17 -11.80
CA GLY A 242 9.80 0.29 -10.94
C GLY A 242 9.31 0.17 -9.49
N GLU A 243 8.56 1.14 -9.00
CA GLU A 243 8.18 1.29 -7.60
C GLU A 243 6.67 1.33 -7.33
N PRO A 244 5.82 1.98 -8.17
CA PRO A 244 4.41 2.24 -7.84
C PRO A 244 3.52 1.02 -7.61
N GLY A 245 3.88 -0.14 -8.13
CA GLY A 245 3.15 -1.40 -7.91
C GLY A 245 3.39 -2.05 -6.53
N LEU A 246 4.12 -1.40 -5.62
CA LEU A 246 4.39 -1.97 -4.30
C LEU A 246 3.49 -1.39 -3.19
N PRO A 247 3.31 -0.05 -3.10
CA PRO A 247 2.64 0.56 -1.96
C PRO A 247 1.20 0.11 -1.70
N PRO A 248 0.36 -0.22 -2.71
CA PRO A 248 -1.00 -0.68 -2.46
C PRO A 248 -1.10 -2.10 -1.91
N ALA A 249 -0.07 -2.95 -2.05
CA ALA A 249 -0.14 -4.38 -1.75
C ALA A 249 -0.45 -4.67 -0.26
N ALA A 250 0.27 -4.02 0.65
CA ALA A 250 0.08 -4.23 2.08
C ALA A 250 -1.33 -3.81 2.57
N PRO A 251 -1.83 -2.61 2.24
CA PRO A 251 -3.18 -2.22 2.64
C PRO A 251 -4.28 -3.04 1.94
N ALA A 252 -4.13 -3.38 0.66
CA ALA A 252 -5.10 -4.23 -0.03
C ALA A 252 -5.21 -5.61 0.65
N LEU A 253 -4.08 -6.22 1.04
CA LEU A 253 -4.08 -7.49 1.77
C LEU A 253 -4.73 -7.37 3.15
N ALA A 254 -4.37 -6.35 3.94
CA ALA A 254 -4.94 -6.14 5.27
C ALA A 254 -6.46 -5.86 5.20
N ASN A 255 -6.93 -5.11 4.21
CA ASN A 255 -8.33 -4.84 3.96
C ASN A 255 -9.08 -6.12 3.51
N ALA A 256 -8.44 -6.99 2.70
CA ALA A 256 -9.01 -8.27 2.30
C ALA A 256 -9.16 -9.22 3.50
N ILE A 257 -8.17 -9.28 4.39
CA ILE A 257 -8.25 -10.07 5.64
C ILE A 257 -9.41 -9.56 6.49
N PHE A 258 -9.55 -8.24 6.65
CA PHE A 258 -10.69 -7.68 7.37
C PHE A 258 -12.03 -8.05 6.73
N ALA A 259 -12.14 -8.01 5.41
CA ALA A 259 -13.37 -8.35 4.69
C ALA A 259 -13.73 -9.84 4.87
N ALA A 260 -12.75 -10.74 4.95
CA ALA A 260 -12.95 -12.17 5.14
C ALA A 260 -13.25 -12.55 6.60
N THR A 261 -12.53 -11.95 7.57
CA THR A 261 -12.47 -12.41 8.96
C THR A 261 -13.09 -11.46 9.98
N GLY A 262 -13.31 -10.19 9.61
CA GLY A 262 -13.66 -9.12 10.54
C GLY A 262 -12.49 -8.61 11.40
N GLN A 263 -11.29 -9.19 11.27
CA GLN A 263 -10.11 -8.79 12.05
C GLN A 263 -9.38 -7.62 11.39
N ARG A 264 -9.39 -6.45 12.02
CA ARG A 264 -8.67 -5.26 11.55
C ARG A 264 -7.23 -5.27 12.08
N ILE A 265 -6.26 -5.49 11.21
CA ILE A 265 -4.83 -5.49 11.55
C ILE A 265 -4.23 -4.13 11.21
N ARG A 266 -3.53 -3.53 12.18
CA ARG A 266 -2.90 -2.19 12.08
C ARG A 266 -1.39 -2.22 12.31
N GLU A 267 -0.81 -3.41 12.36
CA GLU A 267 0.62 -3.65 12.59
C GLU A 267 1.16 -4.63 11.55
N LEU A 268 2.37 -4.36 11.07
CA LEU A 268 3.13 -5.26 10.22
C LEU A 268 4.32 -5.86 11.00
N PRO A 269 4.78 -7.04 10.67
CA PRO A 269 4.25 -7.92 9.63
C PRO A 269 2.97 -8.66 10.08
N LEU A 270 2.12 -8.99 9.10
CA LEU A 270 0.79 -9.57 9.33
C LEU A 270 0.82 -10.95 9.95
N ASN A 271 1.89 -11.72 9.75
CA ASN A 271 2.06 -13.05 10.33
C ASN A 271 2.20 -13.07 11.87
N LYS A 272 2.28 -11.89 12.50
CA LYS A 272 2.15 -11.75 13.96
C LYS A 272 0.71 -11.92 14.45
N HIS A 273 -0.25 -11.82 13.54
CA HIS A 273 -1.68 -11.74 13.83
C HIS A 273 -2.49 -12.86 13.21
N VAL A 274 -2.08 -13.36 12.06
CA VAL A 274 -2.73 -14.45 11.31
C VAL A 274 -1.68 -15.34 10.64
N ASP A 275 -1.99 -16.63 10.53
CA ASP A 275 -1.15 -17.55 9.78
C ASP A 275 -1.40 -17.43 8.27
N PHE A 276 -0.37 -17.65 7.44
CA PHE A 276 -0.46 -17.69 5.97
C PHE A 276 -0.03 -19.06 5.45
N ILE A 277 -0.76 -19.56 4.42
CA ILE A 277 -0.53 -20.87 3.82
C ILE A 277 -0.25 -20.81 2.33
#